data_cc3cb00f9b288b61468bbf5e8626cc4d
#
_entry.id   cc3cb00f9b288b61468bbf5e8626cc4d
#
_cell.length_a   1.000
_cell.length_b   1.000
_cell.length_c   1.000
_cell.angle_alpha   90.00
_cell.angle_beta   90.00
_cell.angle_gamma   90.00
#
_symmetry.space_group_name_H-M   'P 1'
#
loop_
_entity.id
_entity.type
_entity.pdbx_description
1 polymer ?
#
loop_
_entity_poly.entity_id
_entity_poly.type
_entity_poly.pdbx_seq_one_letter_code
_entity_poly.pdbx_strand_id
1 'polypeptide(L)'
;MNAFRARLSAWRLSGLERRIVWPFLLLLVLVQGISLMLVNGAIGQSATQSIDNDLHTGQRVFTRLLEQRAERLSEAAVLLASDFGFRSAVNSRDVDTLSDALENNGRRIGASLVIYTDPAWRPVASTGLSIDRVATLLPAVRLMAMAGPAGGVSAPSARLTLIEGRAYQLVAVPVKAPRTVGWV
;
A
#
# COMPACT_ATOMS: atom_id res chain seq x y z
N MET A 1 11.94 -42.01 53.36
CA MET A 1 12.18 -40.57 53.23
C MET A 1 13.55 -40.13 53.74
N ASN A 2 14.49 -41.07 53.95
CA ASN A 2 15.81 -40.81 54.56
C ASN A 2 17.02 -41.08 53.64
N ALA A 3 16.83 -41.56 52.43
CA ALA A 3 17.93 -41.86 51.49
C ALA A 3 18.42 -40.67 50.66
N PHE A 4 17.63 -39.61 50.60
CA PHE A 4 17.97 -38.43 49.77
C PHE A 4 18.85 -37.40 50.52
N ARG A 5 18.80 -37.42 51.84
CA ARG A 5 19.62 -36.52 52.69
C ARG A 5 21.08 -36.98 52.86
N ALA A 6 21.38 -38.25 52.61
CA ALA A 6 22.74 -38.81 52.79
C ALA A 6 23.70 -38.51 51.62
N ARG A 7 23.22 -38.05 50.46
CA ARG A 7 24.09 -37.75 49.30
C ARG A 7 24.62 -36.31 49.22
N LEU A 8 24.08 -35.40 50.02
CA LEU A 8 24.52 -34.00 50.04
C LEU A 8 25.69 -33.71 50.99
N SER A 9 26.06 -34.69 51.84
CA SER A 9 27.15 -34.51 52.83
C SER A 9 28.54 -34.96 52.33
N ALA A 10 28.64 -35.57 51.14
CA ALA A 10 29.89 -36.11 50.59
C ALA A 10 30.75 -35.10 49.77
N TRP A 11 30.28 -33.87 49.60
CA TRP A 11 31.05 -32.84 48.90
C TRP A 11 31.77 -31.89 49.88
N ARG A 12 32.45 -32.46 50.87
CA ARG A 12 33.47 -31.73 51.60
C ARG A 12 34.77 -31.77 50.76
N LEU A 13 34.84 -30.90 49.77
CA LEU A 13 36.04 -30.64 49.01
C LEU A 13 37.16 -30.28 50.00
N SER A 14 38.30 -30.98 49.93
CA SER A 14 39.48 -30.66 50.70
C SER A 14 39.93 -29.23 50.40
N GLY A 15 40.55 -28.53 51.34
CA GLY A 15 40.91 -27.11 51.18
C GLY A 15 41.70 -26.79 49.92
N LEU A 16 42.46 -27.80 49.38
CA LEU A 16 43.22 -27.69 48.15
C LEU A 16 42.32 -27.74 46.91
N GLU A 17 41.32 -28.68 46.87
CA GLU A 17 40.38 -28.82 45.77
C GLU A 17 39.50 -27.58 45.63
N ARG A 18 39.06 -27.01 46.73
CA ARG A 18 38.29 -25.77 46.75
C ARG A 18 39.06 -24.58 46.18
N ARG A 19 40.38 -24.52 46.39
CA ARG A 19 41.24 -23.45 45.92
C ARG A 19 41.50 -23.51 44.41
N ILE A 20 41.35 -24.69 43.78
CA ILE A 20 41.49 -24.90 42.35
C ILE A 20 40.14 -24.87 41.63
N VAL A 21 39.10 -25.52 42.17
CA VAL A 21 37.81 -25.66 41.54
C VAL A 21 37.04 -24.32 41.48
N TRP A 22 37.17 -23.50 42.55
CA TRP A 22 36.47 -22.21 42.60
C TRP A 22 36.87 -21.22 41.51
N PRO A 23 38.18 -20.96 41.25
CA PRO A 23 38.56 -20.05 40.16
C PRO A 23 38.20 -20.62 38.80
N PHE A 24 38.24 -21.95 38.62
CA PHE A 24 37.84 -22.59 37.37
C PHE A 24 36.34 -22.45 37.11
N LEU A 25 35.51 -22.62 38.13
CA LEU A 25 34.07 -22.47 38.06
C LEU A 25 33.68 -21.02 37.84
N LEU A 26 34.38 -20.09 38.47
CA LEU A 26 34.20 -18.65 38.25
C LEU A 26 34.56 -18.24 36.82
N LEU A 27 35.66 -18.76 36.28
CA LEU A 27 36.09 -18.56 34.91
C LEU A 27 35.05 -19.10 33.91
N LEU A 28 34.51 -20.30 34.19
CA LEU A 28 33.49 -20.90 33.34
C LEU A 28 32.18 -20.08 33.33
N VAL A 29 31.73 -19.60 34.48
CA VAL A 29 30.55 -18.72 34.59
C VAL A 29 30.80 -17.40 33.88
N LEU A 30 31.99 -16.85 33.99
CA LEU A 30 32.37 -15.58 33.34
C LEU A 30 32.38 -15.73 31.82
N VAL A 31 32.95 -16.81 31.27
CA VAL A 31 32.96 -17.10 29.84
C VAL A 31 31.52 -17.30 29.34
N GLN A 32 30.70 -18.05 30.07
CA GLN A 32 29.30 -18.27 29.72
C GLN A 32 28.48 -16.97 29.75
N GLY A 33 28.73 -16.12 30.75
CA GLY A 33 28.10 -14.80 30.86
C GLY A 33 28.44 -13.87 29.68
N ILE A 34 29.73 -13.83 29.32
CA ILE A 34 30.19 -13.04 28.16
C ILE A 34 29.59 -13.60 26.87
N SER A 35 29.57 -14.92 26.69
CA SER A 35 28.99 -15.57 25.52
C SER A 35 27.49 -15.24 25.37
N LEU A 36 26.71 -15.34 26.45
CA LEU A 36 25.31 -14.97 26.47
C LEU A 36 25.08 -13.48 26.16
N MET A 37 25.92 -12.60 26.67
CA MET A 37 25.82 -11.17 26.43
C MET A 37 26.11 -10.84 24.96
N LEU A 38 27.09 -11.47 24.34
CA LEU A 38 27.43 -11.32 22.91
C LEU A 38 26.31 -11.85 22.01
N VAL A 39 25.79 -13.03 22.32
CA VAL A 39 24.70 -13.66 21.54
C VAL A 39 23.42 -12.82 21.62
N ASN A 40 23.02 -12.37 22.81
CA ASN A 40 21.84 -11.52 22.96
C ASN A 40 22.00 -10.16 22.26
N GLY A 41 23.19 -9.56 22.32
CA GLY A 41 23.48 -8.32 21.60
C GLY A 41 23.44 -8.49 20.09
N ALA A 42 24.02 -9.56 19.56
CA ALA A 42 24.02 -9.86 18.13
C ALA A 42 22.62 -10.16 17.58
N ILE A 43 21.80 -10.92 18.32
CA ILE A 43 20.43 -11.26 17.92
C ILE A 43 19.56 -9.99 17.91
N GLY A 44 19.65 -9.15 18.92
CA GLY A 44 18.86 -7.92 18.99
C GLY A 44 19.17 -6.96 17.83
N GLN A 45 20.43 -6.76 17.50
CA GLN A 45 20.84 -5.89 16.39
C GLN A 45 20.44 -6.46 15.01
N SER A 46 20.62 -7.75 14.80
CA SER A 46 20.25 -8.40 13.54
C SER A 46 18.75 -8.40 13.30
N ALA A 47 17.94 -8.62 14.34
CA ALA A 47 16.48 -8.62 14.22
C ALA A 47 15.95 -7.22 13.84
N THR A 48 16.45 -6.16 14.46
CA THR A 48 15.99 -4.79 14.18
C THR A 48 16.41 -4.34 12.77
N GLN A 49 17.64 -4.63 12.35
CA GLN A 49 18.09 -4.32 11.00
C GLN A 49 17.34 -5.09 9.91
N SER A 50 16.98 -6.35 10.18
CA SER A 50 16.21 -7.16 9.24
C SER A 50 14.81 -6.58 9.03
N ILE A 51 14.14 -6.19 10.12
CA ILE A 51 12.81 -5.58 10.08
C ILE A 51 12.83 -4.25 9.31
N ASP A 52 13.80 -3.39 9.57
CA ASP A 52 13.94 -2.10 8.86
C ASP A 52 14.18 -2.31 7.35
N ASN A 53 15.04 -3.23 6.98
CA ASN A 53 15.30 -3.55 5.58
C ASN A 53 14.09 -4.16 4.87
N ASP A 54 13.33 -5.03 5.56
CA ASP A 54 12.13 -5.66 5.04
C ASP A 54 11.01 -4.63 4.85
N LEU A 55 10.85 -3.69 5.80
CA LEU A 55 9.91 -2.58 5.70
C LEU A 55 10.26 -1.65 4.52
N HIS A 56 11.52 -1.26 4.38
CA HIS A 56 11.96 -0.43 3.25
C HIS A 56 11.82 -1.13 1.90
N THR A 57 12.03 -2.43 1.86
CA THR A 57 11.83 -3.24 0.64
C THR A 57 10.35 -3.37 0.33
N GLY A 58 9.52 -3.67 1.33
CA GLY A 58 8.06 -3.73 1.20
C GLY A 58 7.47 -2.41 0.73
N GLN A 59 7.92 -1.28 1.29
CA GLN A 59 7.49 0.04 0.87
C GLN A 59 7.81 0.30 -0.61
N ARG A 60 9.04 0.00 -1.05
CA ARG A 60 9.44 0.19 -2.46
C ARG A 60 8.61 -0.67 -3.42
N VAL A 61 8.39 -1.94 -3.07
CA VAL A 61 7.57 -2.86 -3.87
C VAL A 61 6.13 -2.36 -3.94
N PHE A 62 5.55 -1.96 -2.82
CA PHE A 62 4.20 -1.42 -2.75
C PHE A 62 4.03 -0.15 -3.58
N THR A 63 4.95 0.81 -3.45
CA THR A 63 4.94 2.04 -4.25
C THR A 63 5.00 1.72 -5.74
N ARG A 64 5.89 0.81 -6.15
CA ARG A 64 6.03 0.41 -7.55
C ARG A 64 4.78 -0.28 -8.11
N LEU A 65 4.11 -1.10 -7.30
CA LEU A 65 2.84 -1.72 -7.69
C LEU A 65 1.72 -0.68 -7.85
N LEU A 66 1.68 0.33 -6.99
CA LEU A 66 0.72 1.43 -7.11
C LEU A 66 0.99 2.27 -8.37
N GLU A 67 2.24 2.57 -8.66
CA GLU A 67 2.64 3.29 -9.87
C GLU A 67 2.24 2.51 -11.14
N GLN A 68 2.54 1.23 -11.20
CA GLN A 68 2.13 0.38 -12.33
C GLN A 68 0.61 0.30 -12.51
N ARG A 69 -0.14 0.24 -11.41
CA ARG A 69 -1.61 0.28 -11.47
C ARG A 69 -2.12 1.62 -11.96
N ALA A 70 -1.51 2.71 -11.49
CA ALA A 70 -1.81 4.06 -11.94
C ALA A 70 -1.64 4.21 -13.45
N GLU A 71 -0.51 3.76 -13.95
CA GLU A 71 -0.18 3.80 -15.37
C GLU A 71 -1.19 3.03 -16.22
N ARG A 72 -1.50 1.80 -15.84
CA ARG A 72 -2.52 0.98 -16.53
C ARG A 72 -3.91 1.61 -16.51
N LEU A 73 -4.35 2.17 -15.38
CA LEU A 73 -5.62 2.86 -15.27
C LEU A 73 -5.65 4.11 -16.15
N SER A 74 -4.54 4.84 -16.17
CA SER A 74 -4.34 6.01 -17.00
C SER A 74 -4.46 5.70 -18.48
N GLU A 75 -3.74 4.69 -18.95
CA GLU A 75 -3.80 4.23 -20.34
C GLU A 75 -5.22 3.78 -20.71
N ALA A 76 -5.85 2.99 -19.84
CA ALA A 76 -7.21 2.52 -20.04
C ALA A 76 -8.24 3.68 -20.09
N ALA A 77 -8.09 4.68 -19.22
CA ALA A 77 -8.95 5.87 -19.24
C ALA A 77 -8.73 6.72 -20.50
N VAL A 78 -7.48 6.86 -20.98
CA VAL A 78 -7.17 7.53 -22.25
C VAL A 78 -7.80 6.79 -23.42
N LEU A 79 -7.71 5.46 -23.46
CA LEU A 79 -8.35 4.63 -24.49
C LEU A 79 -9.86 4.81 -24.47
N LEU A 80 -10.49 4.79 -23.29
CA LEU A 80 -11.92 5.04 -23.14
C LEU A 80 -12.31 6.45 -23.63
N ALA A 81 -11.58 7.47 -23.19
CA ALA A 81 -11.82 8.85 -23.57
C ALA A 81 -11.68 9.08 -25.10
N SER A 82 -10.88 8.26 -25.78
CA SER A 82 -10.69 8.30 -27.23
C SER A 82 -11.64 7.39 -28.02
N ASP A 83 -12.36 6.48 -27.37
CA ASP A 83 -13.27 5.54 -28.00
C ASP A 83 -14.42 6.27 -28.68
N PHE A 84 -14.69 5.88 -29.93
CA PHE A 84 -15.75 6.50 -30.72
C PHE A 84 -17.14 6.23 -30.15
N GLY A 85 -17.40 5.00 -29.73
CA GLY A 85 -18.69 4.61 -29.15
C GLY A 85 -18.98 5.37 -27.85
N PHE A 86 -17.98 5.50 -26.99
CA PHE A 86 -18.08 6.27 -25.77
C PHE A 86 -18.34 7.76 -26.05
N ARG A 87 -17.60 8.37 -26.96
CA ARG A 87 -17.82 9.77 -27.36
C ARG A 87 -19.18 9.98 -28.00
N SER A 88 -19.67 9.01 -28.76
CA SER A 88 -21.03 9.05 -29.32
C SER A 88 -22.09 9.02 -28.23
N ALA A 89 -21.92 8.15 -27.22
CA ALA A 89 -22.81 8.10 -26.05
C ALA A 89 -22.80 9.41 -25.27
N VAL A 90 -21.63 10.03 -25.06
CA VAL A 90 -21.51 11.35 -24.43
C VAL A 90 -22.27 12.42 -25.24
N ASN A 91 -22.17 12.41 -26.57
CA ASN A 91 -22.80 13.38 -27.42
C ASN A 91 -24.33 13.17 -27.58
N SER A 92 -24.84 11.95 -27.38
CA SER A 92 -26.27 11.66 -27.44
C SER A 92 -27.06 12.34 -26.30
N ARG A 93 -26.39 12.68 -25.20
CA ARG A 93 -26.98 13.23 -23.96
C ARG A 93 -27.98 12.27 -23.29
N ASP A 94 -27.96 11.03 -23.69
CA ASP A 94 -28.78 9.97 -23.07
C ASP A 94 -27.99 9.35 -21.92
N VAL A 95 -28.51 9.54 -20.70
CA VAL A 95 -27.83 9.10 -19.47
C VAL A 95 -27.81 7.58 -19.38
N ASP A 96 -28.83 6.91 -19.88
CA ASP A 96 -28.90 5.44 -19.82
C ASP A 96 -27.85 4.81 -20.76
N THR A 97 -27.80 5.27 -22.01
CA THR A 97 -26.78 4.86 -22.98
C THR A 97 -25.36 5.15 -22.47
N LEU A 98 -25.17 6.30 -21.80
CA LEU A 98 -23.88 6.65 -21.23
C LEU A 98 -23.50 5.74 -20.05
N SER A 99 -24.46 5.44 -19.18
CA SER A 99 -24.27 4.54 -18.02
C SER A 99 -23.89 3.12 -18.49
N ASP A 100 -24.58 2.59 -19.49
CA ASP A 100 -24.28 1.30 -20.10
C ASP A 100 -22.88 1.26 -20.71
N ALA A 101 -22.50 2.36 -21.40
CA ALA A 101 -21.16 2.48 -21.98
C ALA A 101 -20.07 2.53 -20.90
N LEU A 102 -20.30 3.27 -19.79
CA LEU A 102 -19.40 3.32 -18.65
C LEU A 102 -19.27 1.95 -17.97
N GLU A 103 -20.37 1.26 -17.76
CA GLU A 103 -20.37 -0.07 -17.11
C GLU A 103 -19.63 -1.11 -17.96
N ASN A 104 -19.92 -1.15 -19.26
CA ASN A 104 -19.26 -2.08 -20.16
C ASN A 104 -17.74 -1.83 -20.24
N ASN A 105 -17.34 -0.59 -20.39
CA ASN A 105 -15.92 -0.24 -20.44
C ASN A 105 -15.24 -0.41 -19.08
N GLY A 106 -15.90 -0.04 -17.98
CA GLY A 106 -15.39 -0.24 -16.63
C GLY A 106 -15.06 -1.70 -16.35
N ARG A 107 -15.94 -2.61 -16.73
CA ARG A 107 -15.68 -4.07 -16.63
C ARG A 107 -14.47 -4.52 -17.46
N ARG A 108 -14.33 -4.01 -18.68
CA ARG A 108 -13.21 -4.38 -19.57
C ARG A 108 -11.85 -3.97 -19.01
N ILE A 109 -11.77 -2.81 -18.34
CA ILE A 109 -10.53 -2.29 -17.76
C ILE A 109 -10.33 -2.70 -16.29
N GLY A 110 -11.28 -3.43 -15.71
CA GLY A 110 -11.23 -3.83 -14.30
C GLY A 110 -11.36 -2.68 -13.31
N ALA A 111 -11.98 -1.56 -13.74
CA ALA A 111 -12.27 -0.44 -12.87
C ALA A 111 -13.50 -0.74 -12.01
N SER A 112 -13.38 -0.57 -10.70
CA SER A 112 -14.50 -0.74 -9.76
C SER A 112 -15.43 0.49 -9.70
N LEU A 113 -14.96 1.61 -10.23
CA LEU A 113 -15.68 2.88 -10.27
C LEU A 113 -15.27 3.63 -11.54
N VAL A 114 -16.24 4.01 -12.36
CA VAL A 114 -16.05 4.91 -13.50
C VAL A 114 -17.06 6.04 -13.39
N ILE A 115 -16.59 7.26 -13.54
CA ILE A 115 -17.40 8.47 -13.39
C ILE A 115 -17.21 9.31 -14.65
N TYR A 116 -18.32 9.76 -15.24
CA TYR A 116 -18.27 10.80 -16.25
C TYR A 116 -18.85 12.10 -15.70
N THR A 117 -18.12 13.20 -15.91
CA THR A 117 -18.55 14.55 -15.51
C THR A 117 -18.60 15.47 -16.72
N ASP A 118 -19.43 16.50 -16.63
CA ASP A 118 -19.43 17.59 -17.60
C ASP A 118 -18.15 18.48 -17.48
N PRO A 119 -17.93 19.43 -18.38
CA PRO A 119 -16.76 20.34 -18.30
C PRO A 119 -16.74 21.19 -17.03
N ALA A 120 -17.89 21.37 -16.35
CA ALA A 120 -17.98 22.09 -15.10
C ALA A 120 -17.80 21.17 -13.88
N TRP A 121 -17.37 19.92 -14.08
CA TRP A 121 -17.17 18.90 -13.04
C TRP A 121 -18.47 18.51 -12.32
N ARG A 122 -19.60 18.55 -12.98
CA ARG A 122 -20.85 18.00 -12.47
C ARG A 122 -20.98 16.54 -12.88
N PRO A 123 -21.30 15.64 -11.96
CA PRO A 123 -21.45 14.22 -12.29
C PRO A 123 -22.66 14.04 -13.20
N VAL A 124 -22.49 13.33 -14.29
CA VAL A 124 -23.56 13.02 -15.26
C VAL A 124 -23.94 11.56 -15.16
N ALA A 125 -22.95 10.67 -15.09
CA ALA A 125 -23.14 9.24 -14.94
C ALA A 125 -21.99 8.61 -14.13
N SER A 126 -22.29 7.53 -13.43
CA SER A 126 -21.31 6.79 -12.64
C SER A 126 -21.68 5.33 -12.51
N THR A 127 -20.64 4.48 -12.40
CA THR A 127 -20.80 3.07 -12.07
C THR A 127 -20.25 2.84 -10.66
N GLY A 128 -20.89 1.94 -9.91
CA GLY A 128 -20.39 1.53 -8.58
C GLY A 128 -20.74 2.47 -7.41
N LEU A 129 -21.08 3.73 -7.66
CA LEU A 129 -21.53 4.71 -6.65
C LEU A 129 -22.70 5.54 -7.17
N SER A 130 -23.56 5.98 -6.26
CA SER A 130 -24.65 6.90 -6.60
C SER A 130 -24.10 8.29 -6.95
N ILE A 131 -24.80 9.03 -7.82
CA ILE A 131 -24.41 10.37 -8.28
C ILE A 131 -24.23 11.34 -7.11
N ASP A 132 -25.07 11.28 -6.08
CA ASP A 132 -24.97 12.14 -4.89
C ASP A 132 -23.65 11.92 -4.14
N ARG A 133 -23.23 10.67 -4.02
CA ARG A 133 -21.94 10.34 -3.40
C ARG A 133 -20.76 10.77 -4.25
N VAL A 134 -20.86 10.61 -5.55
CA VAL A 134 -19.86 11.10 -6.49
C VAL A 134 -19.71 12.62 -6.35
N ALA A 135 -20.79 13.36 -6.22
CA ALA A 135 -20.77 14.81 -6.07
C ALA A 135 -19.94 15.27 -4.85
N THR A 136 -19.93 14.50 -3.77
CA THR A 136 -19.09 14.80 -2.60
C THR A 136 -17.59 14.57 -2.82
N LEU A 137 -17.23 13.71 -3.77
CA LEU A 137 -15.83 13.36 -4.09
C LEU A 137 -15.22 14.30 -5.15
N LEU A 138 -16.05 14.87 -6.00
CA LEU A 138 -15.61 15.68 -7.15
C LEU A 138 -14.72 16.87 -6.79
N PRO A 139 -14.90 17.62 -5.69
CA PRO A 139 -13.97 18.68 -5.33
C PRO A 139 -12.53 18.18 -5.16
N ALA A 140 -12.35 17.02 -4.55
CA ALA A 140 -11.03 16.40 -4.39
C ALA A 140 -10.45 15.91 -5.73
N VAL A 141 -11.28 15.28 -6.57
CA VAL A 141 -10.89 14.79 -7.90
C VAL A 141 -10.52 15.96 -8.82
N ARG A 142 -11.29 17.05 -8.78
CA ARG A 142 -11.00 18.27 -9.53
C ARG A 142 -9.66 18.89 -9.14
N LEU A 143 -9.38 19.01 -7.87
CA LEU A 143 -8.08 19.48 -7.38
C LEU A 143 -6.94 18.58 -7.87
N MET A 144 -7.16 17.27 -7.96
CA MET A 144 -6.18 16.32 -8.50
C MET A 144 -5.93 16.56 -9.99
N ALA A 145 -7.00 16.72 -10.78
CA ALA A 145 -6.88 16.92 -12.22
C ALA A 145 -6.23 18.27 -12.57
N MET A 146 -6.45 19.29 -11.72
CA MET A 146 -5.84 20.61 -11.89
C MET A 146 -4.42 20.71 -11.35
N ALA A 147 -4.05 19.85 -10.40
CA ALA A 147 -2.70 19.79 -9.81
C ALA A 147 -1.72 18.92 -10.63
N GLY A 148 -2.04 18.60 -11.86
CA GLY A 148 -1.12 17.94 -12.79
C GLY A 148 0.23 18.66 -12.83
N PRO A 149 1.33 17.97 -13.17
CA PRO A 149 2.66 18.55 -13.15
C PRO A 149 2.68 19.83 -13.97
N ALA A 150 3.16 20.90 -13.36
CA ALA A 150 3.27 22.20 -13.99
C ALA A 150 4.12 22.08 -15.28
N GLY A 151 3.49 22.22 -16.42
CA GLY A 151 4.18 22.37 -17.70
C GLY A 151 4.08 21.20 -18.67
N GLY A 152 2.92 21.00 -19.27
CA GLY A 152 2.81 20.15 -20.45
C GLY A 152 1.77 19.05 -20.35
N VAL A 153 1.31 18.57 -21.49
CA VAL A 153 0.38 17.44 -21.67
C VAL A 153 0.98 16.22 -21.01
N SER A 154 0.77 16.10 -19.72
CA SER A 154 1.44 15.12 -18.88
C SER A 154 0.48 14.02 -18.49
N ALA A 155 1.03 12.84 -18.34
CA ALA A 155 0.32 11.62 -17.93
C ALA A 155 -0.69 11.93 -16.81
N PRO A 156 -1.90 11.35 -16.88
CA PRO A 156 -2.93 11.57 -15.89
C PRO A 156 -2.40 11.18 -14.52
N SER A 157 -2.48 12.11 -13.57
CA SER A 157 -1.98 11.91 -12.22
C SER A 157 -2.93 10.99 -11.47
N ALA A 158 -2.43 9.81 -11.12
CA ALA A 158 -3.18 8.92 -10.24
C ALA A 158 -2.97 9.31 -8.77
N ARG A 159 -4.06 9.36 -8.02
CA ARG A 159 -4.00 9.63 -6.58
C ARG A 159 -4.77 8.59 -5.78
N LEU A 160 -4.22 8.26 -4.63
CA LEU A 160 -4.92 7.45 -3.62
C LEU A 160 -5.86 8.35 -2.82
N THR A 161 -7.12 7.93 -2.71
CA THR A 161 -8.12 8.56 -1.86
C THR A 161 -8.89 7.50 -1.08
N LEU A 162 -9.41 7.88 0.08
CA LEU A 162 -10.27 7.03 0.88
C LEU A 162 -11.73 7.41 0.62
N ILE A 163 -12.52 6.43 0.18
CA ILE A 163 -13.95 6.54 -0.02
C ILE A 163 -14.61 5.49 0.87
N GLU A 164 -15.40 5.93 1.85
CA GLU A 164 -16.07 5.03 2.82
C GLU A 164 -15.11 4.04 3.52
N GLY A 165 -13.90 4.50 3.86
CA GLY A 165 -12.90 3.65 4.52
C GLY A 165 -12.17 2.69 3.59
N ARG A 166 -12.46 2.70 2.28
CA ARG A 166 -11.75 1.91 1.26
C ARG A 166 -10.80 2.80 0.47
N ALA A 167 -9.59 2.30 0.22
CA ALA A 167 -8.62 3.02 -0.59
C ALA A 167 -8.91 2.81 -2.08
N TYR A 168 -9.07 3.91 -2.80
CA TYR A 168 -9.24 3.95 -4.25
C TYR A 168 -8.08 4.71 -4.87
N GLN A 169 -7.64 4.23 -6.02
CA GLN A 169 -6.73 4.95 -6.88
C GLN A 169 -7.52 5.57 -8.03
N LEU A 170 -7.56 6.89 -8.09
CA LEU A 170 -8.33 7.65 -9.06
C LEU A 170 -7.43 8.26 -10.12
N VAL A 171 -7.91 8.26 -11.36
CA VAL A 171 -7.28 8.89 -12.51
C VAL A 171 -8.36 9.71 -13.20
N ALA A 172 -8.04 10.92 -13.66
CA ALA A 172 -8.96 11.77 -14.40
C ALA A 172 -8.38 12.10 -15.78
N VAL A 173 -9.15 11.83 -16.83
CA VAL A 173 -8.75 12.04 -18.21
C VAL A 173 -9.80 12.89 -18.93
N PRO A 174 -9.39 13.94 -19.68
CA PRO A 174 -10.33 14.75 -20.44
C PRO A 174 -10.87 14.00 -21.67
N VAL A 175 -12.18 13.99 -21.83
CA VAL A 175 -12.85 13.52 -23.04
C VAL A 175 -12.92 14.67 -24.05
N LYS A 176 -12.32 14.49 -25.23
CA LYS A 176 -12.22 15.51 -26.27
C LYS A 176 -13.04 15.20 -27.51
N ALA A 177 -13.92 16.13 -27.94
CA ALA A 177 -14.72 16.01 -29.18
C ALA A 177 -15.15 17.37 -29.78
N PRO A 178 -14.36 18.09 -30.53
CA PRO A 178 -12.91 18.29 -30.55
C PRO A 178 -12.38 19.09 -29.34
N ARG A 179 -13.27 19.75 -28.61
CA ARG A 179 -12.97 20.44 -27.34
C ARG A 179 -13.24 19.47 -26.19
N THR A 180 -12.76 19.78 -25.00
CA THR A 180 -13.09 19.00 -23.81
C THR A 180 -14.60 19.08 -23.55
N VAL A 181 -15.27 17.93 -23.65
CA VAL A 181 -16.71 17.78 -23.42
C VAL A 181 -17.00 17.21 -22.01
N GLY A 182 -15.99 16.76 -21.29
CA GLY A 182 -16.10 16.26 -19.94
C GLY A 182 -14.83 15.56 -19.49
N TRP A 183 -14.94 14.84 -18.38
CA TRP A 183 -13.84 14.07 -17.78
C TRP A 183 -14.32 12.65 -17.42
N VAL A 184 -13.44 11.71 -17.58
CA VAL A 184 -13.64 10.32 -17.19
C VAL A 184 -12.46 9.84 -16.33
#